data_3cd10fdbe7b8d1311285cf1bce91cdbd
#
_entry.id   3cd10fdbe7b8d1311285cf1bce91cdbd
#
_cell.length_a   1.000
_cell.length_b   1.000
_cell.length_c   1.000
_cell.angle_alpha   90.00
_cell.angle_beta   90.00
_cell.angle_gamma   90.00
#
_symmetry.space_group_name_H-M   'P 1'
#
loop_
_entity.id
_entity.type
_entity.pdbx_description
1 polymer ?
#
loop_
_entity_poly.entity_id
_entity_poly.type
_entity_poly.pdbx_seq_one_letter_code
_entity_poly.pdbx_strand_id
1 'polypeptide(L)'
;SGMIHPNMATMLAFVTTDVAIAPSLLQSLLRKLTEVTFNQITVDGDTSTNDMVLVLANGQAGNPPIEENTFAYKQFQKMLQTVLTTLAKAIAKDGEGATKLIEAETKGAPTDLAARMISKTIVGSPLVKTAIYGKDPNWGRILCAIGYSGQRIDPANVAIELAAIPVFAGGSPLDYDETLMEERLTASEVKINVILQ
;
A
#
# COMPACT_ATOMS: atom_id res chain seq x y z
N SER A 1 8.30 -15.63 -1.00
CA SER A 1 9.49 -15.11 -1.64
C SER A 1 9.61 -13.61 -1.44
N GLY A 2 10.77 -13.00 -1.64
CA GLY A 2 11.06 -11.61 -1.45
C GLY A 2 10.92 -10.74 -2.70
N MET A 3 11.52 -9.57 -2.70
CA MET A 3 11.80 -8.71 -3.84
C MET A 3 10.61 -7.93 -4.39
N ILE A 4 9.70 -7.36 -3.82
CA ILE A 4 8.80 -6.43 -4.49
C ILE A 4 9.14 -4.98 -4.11
N HIS A 5 9.80 -4.29 -5.00
CA HIS A 5 10.03 -2.84 -4.93
C HIS A 5 9.83 -2.25 -6.33
N PRO A 6 8.59 -2.05 -6.80
CA PRO A 6 8.32 -1.87 -8.21
C PRO A 6 8.84 -0.53 -8.74
N ASN A 7 9.45 -0.59 -9.73
CA ASN A 7 9.13 -0.57 -11.15
C ASN A 7 9.63 -1.80 -11.91
N MET A 8 10.21 -2.82 -11.30
CA MET A 8 10.52 -4.14 -11.89
C MET A 8 10.95 -5.13 -10.80
N ALA A 9 10.26 -6.27 -10.65
CA ALA A 9 10.60 -7.35 -9.72
C ALA A 9 10.08 -8.71 -10.23
N THR A 10 10.51 -9.86 -9.71
CA THR A 10 9.97 -11.16 -10.13
C THR A 10 8.63 -11.42 -9.46
N MET A 11 7.58 -10.84 -10.00
CA MET A 11 6.21 -11.02 -9.59
C MET A 11 5.35 -11.36 -10.81
N LEU A 12 4.56 -12.39 -10.72
CA LEU A 12 3.62 -12.80 -11.76
C LEU A 12 2.22 -12.80 -11.18
N ALA A 13 1.35 -11.93 -11.70
CA ALA A 13 -0.06 -11.88 -11.34
C ALA A 13 -0.93 -12.07 -12.58
N PHE A 14 -1.88 -13.00 -12.50
CA PHE A 14 -2.80 -13.32 -13.57
C PHE A 14 -4.24 -13.11 -13.08
N VAL A 15 -5.01 -12.29 -13.82
CA VAL A 15 -6.42 -12.02 -13.54
C VAL A 15 -7.20 -12.34 -14.79
N THR A 16 -8.30 -13.05 -14.66
CA THR A 16 -9.22 -13.37 -15.75
C THR A 16 -10.60 -12.78 -15.48
N THR A 17 -11.26 -12.34 -16.53
CA THR A 17 -12.63 -11.84 -16.48
C THR A 17 -13.36 -12.21 -17.79
N ASP A 18 -14.66 -12.31 -17.73
CA ASP A 18 -15.53 -12.53 -18.88
C ASP A 18 -16.13 -11.24 -19.46
N VAL A 19 -15.80 -10.09 -18.87
CA VAL A 19 -16.33 -8.79 -19.30
C VAL A 19 -15.95 -8.43 -20.74
N ALA A 20 -16.87 -7.82 -21.48
CA ALA A 20 -16.59 -7.23 -22.80
C ALA A 20 -16.01 -5.82 -22.61
N ILE A 21 -14.72 -5.65 -22.89
CA ILE A 21 -13.96 -4.39 -22.80
C ILE A 21 -12.88 -4.35 -23.87
N ALA A 22 -12.66 -3.18 -24.47
CA ALA A 22 -11.60 -3.03 -25.47
C ALA A 22 -10.22 -3.22 -24.84
N PRO A 23 -9.26 -3.94 -25.47
CA PRO A 23 -7.93 -4.18 -24.93
C PRO A 23 -7.17 -2.90 -24.58
N SER A 24 -7.27 -1.86 -25.38
CA SER A 24 -6.64 -0.56 -25.13
C SER A 24 -7.17 0.11 -23.86
N LEU A 25 -8.48 0.05 -23.62
CA LEU A 25 -9.11 0.59 -22.43
C LEU A 25 -8.73 -0.22 -21.18
N LEU A 26 -8.74 -1.55 -21.29
CA LEU A 26 -8.31 -2.45 -20.21
C LEU A 26 -6.85 -2.20 -19.84
N GLN A 27 -5.96 -2.03 -20.82
CA GLN A 27 -4.55 -1.75 -20.57
C GLN A 27 -4.32 -0.38 -19.91
N SER A 28 -5.03 0.65 -20.36
CA SER A 28 -4.98 1.98 -19.73
C SER A 28 -5.43 1.92 -18.27
N LEU A 29 -6.53 1.22 -18.01
CA LEU A 29 -7.06 1.01 -16.68
C LEU A 29 -6.08 0.22 -15.79
N LEU A 30 -5.50 -0.87 -16.32
CA LEU A 30 -4.54 -1.69 -15.60
C LEU A 30 -3.30 -0.87 -15.18
N ARG A 31 -2.74 -0.07 -16.09
CA ARG A 31 -1.61 0.82 -15.77
C ARG A 31 -1.96 1.77 -14.62
N LYS A 32 -3.13 2.40 -14.67
CA LYS A 32 -3.60 3.30 -13.60
C LYS A 32 -3.75 2.57 -12.27
N LEU A 33 -4.28 1.36 -12.27
CA LEU A 33 -4.55 0.60 -11.05
C LEU A 33 -3.27 -0.01 -10.46
N THR A 34 -2.29 -0.42 -11.26
CA THR A 34 -1.00 -0.91 -10.78
C THR A 34 -0.25 0.14 -9.95
N GLU A 35 -0.37 1.44 -10.30
CA GLU A 35 0.25 2.53 -9.53
C GLU A 35 -0.25 2.63 -8.10
N VAL A 36 -1.49 2.21 -7.83
CA VAL A 36 -2.12 2.29 -6.50
C VAL A 36 -2.27 0.92 -5.83
N THR A 37 -1.73 -0.13 -6.42
CA THR A 37 -1.76 -1.51 -5.89
C THR A 37 -0.36 -2.12 -5.83
N PHE A 38 0.07 -2.83 -6.85
CA PHE A 38 1.36 -3.53 -6.87
C PHE A 38 2.57 -2.60 -6.73
N ASN A 39 2.50 -1.36 -7.27
CA ASN A 39 3.55 -0.37 -7.10
C ASN A 39 3.63 0.20 -5.66
N GLN A 40 2.73 -0.16 -4.78
CA GLN A 40 2.73 0.29 -3.38
C GLN A 40 3.30 -0.74 -2.41
N ILE A 41 3.51 -1.99 -2.82
CA ILE A 41 4.03 -3.02 -1.93
C ILE A 41 5.56 -3.12 -1.99
N THR A 42 6.15 -3.61 -0.91
CA THR A 42 7.57 -3.93 -0.81
C THR A 42 7.77 -5.07 0.19
N VAL A 43 8.73 -5.95 -0.06
CA VAL A 43 9.13 -7.03 0.85
C VAL A 43 10.53 -6.75 1.38
N ASP A 44 11.56 -6.76 0.54
CA ASP A 44 12.96 -6.56 0.94
C ASP A 44 13.59 -5.27 0.40
N GLY A 45 12.91 -4.55 -0.48
CA GLY A 45 13.38 -3.30 -1.06
C GLY A 45 14.20 -3.47 -2.35
N ASP A 46 14.50 -4.70 -2.75
CA ASP A 46 15.17 -4.97 -4.02
C ASP A 46 14.18 -4.97 -5.18
N THR A 47 14.70 -4.80 -6.39
CA THR A 47 13.93 -4.82 -7.63
C THR A 47 14.34 -5.99 -8.50
N SER A 48 13.41 -6.51 -9.30
CA SER A 48 13.67 -7.54 -10.29
C SER A 48 13.41 -7.01 -11.72
N THR A 49 13.78 -7.83 -12.71
CA THR A 49 13.76 -7.42 -14.13
C THR A 49 12.52 -7.88 -14.89
N ASN A 50 11.60 -8.61 -14.26
CA ASN A 50 10.53 -9.32 -14.97
C ASN A 50 9.21 -9.46 -14.23
N ASP A 51 8.76 -8.36 -13.57
CA ASP A 51 7.39 -8.30 -13.02
C ASP A 51 6.36 -8.21 -14.14
N MET A 52 5.28 -8.94 -13.94
CA MET A 52 4.18 -8.92 -14.87
C MET A 52 2.84 -9.01 -14.15
N VAL A 53 1.94 -8.09 -14.49
CA VAL A 53 0.50 -8.22 -14.19
C VAL A 53 -0.25 -8.37 -15.51
N LEU A 54 -0.92 -9.50 -15.68
CA LEU A 54 -1.70 -9.80 -16.88
C LEU A 54 -3.18 -9.87 -16.52
N VAL A 55 -4.01 -9.14 -17.26
CA VAL A 55 -5.48 -9.24 -17.18
C VAL A 55 -6.02 -9.70 -18.52
N LEU A 56 -6.77 -10.80 -18.53
CA LEU A 56 -7.37 -11.41 -19.70
C LEU A 56 -8.90 -11.26 -19.63
N ALA A 57 -9.51 -10.67 -20.67
CA ALA A 57 -10.95 -10.52 -20.79
C ALA A 57 -11.44 -11.25 -22.05
N ASN A 58 -12.36 -12.21 -21.92
CA ASN A 58 -12.86 -13.02 -23.05
C ASN A 58 -14.18 -12.52 -23.65
N GLY A 59 -14.83 -11.54 -23.03
CA GLY A 59 -16.06 -10.92 -23.55
C GLY A 59 -17.32 -11.78 -23.47
N GLN A 60 -17.32 -12.87 -22.69
CA GLN A 60 -18.44 -13.81 -22.63
C GLN A 60 -19.53 -13.45 -21.61
N ALA A 61 -19.37 -12.37 -20.85
CA ALA A 61 -20.35 -11.93 -19.85
C ALA A 61 -21.68 -11.43 -20.45
N GLY A 62 -21.73 -11.20 -21.77
CA GLY A 62 -22.92 -10.71 -22.48
C GLY A 62 -23.27 -9.24 -22.19
N ASN A 63 -22.42 -8.51 -21.52
CA ASN A 63 -22.58 -7.07 -21.30
C ASN A 63 -22.31 -6.28 -22.61
N PRO A 64 -22.92 -5.11 -22.79
CA PRO A 64 -22.44 -4.16 -23.78
C PRO A 64 -20.97 -3.82 -23.54
N PRO A 65 -20.14 -3.63 -24.59
CA PRO A 65 -18.75 -3.23 -24.41
C PRO A 65 -18.64 -2.03 -23.46
N ILE A 66 -17.74 -2.15 -22.47
CA ILE A 66 -17.52 -1.08 -21.51
C ILE A 66 -16.85 0.09 -22.21
N GLU A 67 -17.43 1.29 -22.05
CA GLU A 67 -16.90 2.54 -22.56
C GLU A 67 -16.38 3.42 -21.41
N GLU A 68 -15.33 4.19 -21.67
CA GLU A 68 -14.71 5.08 -20.71
C GLU A 68 -15.71 6.11 -20.14
N ASN A 69 -15.55 6.47 -18.86
CA ASN A 69 -16.38 7.44 -18.13
C ASN A 69 -17.85 7.03 -17.91
N THR A 70 -18.25 5.82 -18.29
CA THR A 70 -19.60 5.28 -18.00
C THR A 70 -19.71 4.77 -16.55
N PHE A 71 -20.93 4.55 -16.09
CA PHE A 71 -21.18 3.89 -14.82
C PHE A 71 -20.58 2.47 -14.78
N ALA A 72 -20.74 1.71 -15.87
CA ALA A 72 -20.16 0.36 -15.99
C ALA A 72 -18.63 0.38 -15.89
N TYR A 73 -17.96 1.36 -16.51
CA TYR A 73 -16.51 1.55 -16.35
C TYR A 73 -16.10 1.79 -14.90
N LYS A 74 -16.79 2.68 -14.19
CA LYS A 74 -16.50 2.99 -12.78
C LYS A 74 -16.70 1.76 -11.89
N GLN A 75 -17.73 0.97 -12.13
CA GLN A 75 -17.98 -0.28 -11.41
C GLN A 75 -16.87 -1.29 -11.67
N PHE A 76 -16.54 -1.54 -12.93
CA PHE A 76 -15.46 -2.45 -13.31
C PHE A 76 -14.11 -2.01 -12.74
N GLN A 77 -13.79 -0.71 -12.83
CA GLN A 77 -12.58 -0.14 -12.21
C GLN A 77 -12.52 -0.45 -10.71
N LYS A 78 -13.62 -0.23 -9.96
CA LYS A 78 -13.68 -0.51 -8.53
C LYS A 78 -13.48 -2.00 -8.23
N MET A 79 -14.14 -2.87 -8.98
CA MET A 79 -14.01 -4.33 -8.83
C MET A 79 -12.58 -4.78 -9.12
N LEU A 80 -12.01 -4.37 -10.24
CA LEU A 80 -10.64 -4.71 -10.62
C LEU A 80 -9.64 -4.17 -9.59
N GLN A 81 -9.79 -2.94 -9.12
CA GLN A 81 -8.95 -2.38 -8.06
C GLN A 81 -9.01 -3.21 -6.78
N THR A 82 -10.19 -3.67 -6.37
CA THR A 82 -10.34 -4.54 -5.19
C THR A 82 -9.57 -5.84 -5.36
N VAL A 83 -9.69 -6.50 -6.51
CA VAL A 83 -8.95 -7.73 -6.82
C VAL A 83 -7.43 -7.49 -6.79
N LEU A 84 -6.95 -6.46 -7.50
CA LEU A 84 -5.52 -6.15 -7.56
C LEU A 84 -4.96 -5.76 -6.17
N THR A 85 -5.71 -5.02 -5.35
CA THR A 85 -5.33 -4.68 -3.98
C THR A 85 -5.23 -5.93 -3.11
N THR A 86 -6.20 -6.85 -3.22
CA THR A 86 -6.20 -8.10 -2.46
C THR A 86 -4.98 -8.95 -2.83
N LEU A 87 -4.69 -9.09 -4.13
CA LEU A 87 -3.52 -9.83 -4.59
C LEU A 87 -2.21 -9.18 -4.15
N ALA A 88 -2.09 -7.85 -4.26
CA ALA A 88 -0.91 -7.11 -3.81
C ALA A 88 -0.64 -7.32 -2.30
N LYS A 89 -1.68 -7.21 -1.46
CA LYS A 89 -1.56 -7.47 -0.02
C LYS A 89 -1.20 -8.93 0.27
N ALA A 90 -1.78 -9.88 -0.45
CA ALA A 90 -1.47 -11.30 -0.30
C ALA A 90 0.00 -11.59 -0.61
N ILE A 91 0.55 -11.01 -1.68
CA ILE A 91 1.96 -11.13 -2.06
C ILE A 91 2.87 -10.55 -0.96
N ALA A 92 2.56 -9.37 -0.44
CA ALA A 92 3.34 -8.76 0.64
C ALA A 92 3.29 -9.60 1.94
N LYS A 93 2.11 -10.17 2.25
CA LYS A 93 1.90 -11.03 3.42
C LYS A 93 2.66 -12.36 3.33
N ASP A 94 2.83 -12.89 2.10
CA ASP A 94 3.55 -14.13 1.81
C ASP A 94 5.07 -13.91 1.56
N GLY A 95 5.59 -12.76 1.95
CA GLY A 95 7.01 -12.45 1.88
C GLY A 95 7.85 -13.47 2.66
N GLU A 96 9.05 -13.78 2.15
CA GLU A 96 9.94 -14.76 2.78
C GLU A 96 10.29 -14.35 4.21
N GLY A 97 9.97 -15.23 5.18
CA GLY A 97 10.17 -14.95 6.60
C GLY A 97 9.23 -13.89 7.20
N ALA A 98 8.24 -13.40 6.44
CA ALA A 98 7.31 -12.40 6.94
C ALA A 98 6.41 -12.98 8.04
N THR A 99 6.38 -12.30 9.18
CA THR A 99 5.51 -12.64 10.32
C THR A 99 4.35 -11.67 10.47
N LYS A 100 4.43 -10.50 9.81
CA LYS A 100 3.47 -9.41 9.90
C LYS A 100 3.29 -8.72 8.55
N LEU A 101 2.07 -8.31 8.26
CA LEU A 101 1.76 -7.34 7.21
C LEU A 101 1.69 -5.94 7.81
N ILE A 102 2.50 -5.02 7.31
CA ILE A 102 2.46 -3.61 7.69
C ILE A 102 1.72 -2.84 6.59
N GLU A 103 0.70 -2.10 6.97
CA GLU A 103 -0.03 -1.21 6.07
C GLU A 103 0.15 0.24 6.53
N ALA A 104 0.64 1.13 5.66
CA ALA A 104 0.74 2.55 5.93
C ALA A 104 -0.25 3.35 5.08
N GLU A 105 -0.97 4.27 5.71
CA GLU A 105 -1.89 5.20 5.06
C GLU A 105 -1.50 6.64 5.43
N THR A 106 -1.33 7.49 4.42
CA THR A 106 -1.04 8.93 4.63
C THR A 106 -2.20 9.76 4.11
N LYS A 107 -2.73 10.64 4.96
CA LYS A 107 -3.81 11.60 4.66
C LYS A 107 -3.32 13.04 4.80
N GLY A 108 -3.97 13.97 4.09
CA GLY A 108 -3.66 15.40 4.17
C GLY A 108 -2.40 15.83 3.42
N ALA A 109 -1.74 14.93 2.68
CA ALA A 109 -0.61 15.30 1.83
C ALA A 109 -1.07 16.23 0.66
N PRO A 110 -0.19 17.09 0.15
CA PRO A 110 -0.54 18.03 -0.93
C PRO A 110 -1.01 17.35 -2.22
N THR A 111 -0.58 16.14 -2.48
CA THR A 111 -0.97 15.32 -3.63
C THR A 111 -1.04 13.84 -3.24
N ASP A 112 -1.83 13.07 -4.00
CA ASP A 112 -1.88 11.60 -3.84
C ASP A 112 -0.51 10.94 -4.06
N LEU A 113 0.32 11.51 -4.95
CA LEU A 113 1.68 11.02 -5.17
C LEU A 113 2.53 11.20 -3.90
N ALA A 114 2.48 12.38 -3.28
CA ALA A 114 3.20 12.64 -2.03
C ALA A 114 2.74 11.69 -0.91
N ALA A 115 1.43 11.48 -0.77
CA ALA A 115 0.88 10.52 0.20
C ALA A 115 1.42 9.10 -0.03
N ARG A 116 1.43 8.64 -1.28
CA ARG A 116 1.96 7.32 -1.64
C ARG A 116 3.46 7.20 -1.37
N MET A 117 4.25 8.22 -1.70
CA MET A 117 5.69 8.21 -1.44
C MET A 117 5.99 8.11 0.05
N ILE A 118 5.29 8.86 0.90
CA ILE A 118 5.43 8.79 2.35
C ILE A 118 5.07 7.39 2.85
N SER A 119 3.89 6.89 2.50
CA SER A 119 3.43 5.57 2.93
C SER A 119 4.39 4.45 2.49
N LYS A 120 4.86 4.49 1.24
CA LYS A 120 5.83 3.51 0.71
C LYS A 120 7.17 3.57 1.43
N THR A 121 7.66 4.78 1.76
CA THR A 121 8.90 4.94 2.51
C THR A 121 8.78 4.36 3.92
N ILE A 122 7.64 4.52 4.58
CA ILE A 122 7.38 3.93 5.90
C ILE A 122 7.43 2.41 5.84
N VAL A 123 6.66 1.78 4.94
CA VAL A 123 6.63 0.30 4.86
C VAL A 123 7.92 -0.29 4.28
N GLY A 124 8.71 0.49 3.55
CA GLY A 124 10.03 0.11 3.05
C GLY A 124 11.15 0.25 4.08
N SER A 125 10.94 0.98 5.18
CA SER A 125 11.98 1.25 6.19
C SER A 125 12.38 0.00 6.98
N PRO A 126 13.63 -0.45 6.93
CA PRO A 126 14.10 -1.56 7.76
C PRO A 126 13.93 -1.28 9.27
N LEU A 127 14.12 -0.03 9.69
CA LEU A 127 13.96 0.37 11.10
C LEU A 127 12.50 0.28 11.56
N VAL A 128 11.54 0.66 10.72
CA VAL A 128 10.11 0.49 11.01
C VAL A 128 9.76 -0.99 11.06
N LYS A 129 10.19 -1.78 10.08
CA LYS A 129 9.94 -3.23 10.06
C LYS A 129 10.46 -3.93 11.31
N THR A 130 11.69 -3.62 11.75
CA THR A 130 12.28 -4.21 12.97
C THR A 130 11.56 -3.76 14.24
N ALA A 131 11.07 -2.51 14.31
CA ALA A 131 10.26 -2.05 15.43
C ALA A 131 8.94 -2.85 15.51
N ILE A 132 8.21 -2.96 14.40
CA ILE A 132 6.94 -3.71 14.36
C ILE A 132 7.15 -5.20 14.64
N TYR A 133 8.24 -5.80 14.14
CA TYR A 133 8.62 -7.18 14.45
C TYR A 133 8.83 -7.37 15.95
N GLY A 134 9.60 -6.46 16.57
CA GLY A 134 9.92 -6.46 18.00
C GLY A 134 8.78 -5.96 18.91
N LYS A 135 7.62 -5.60 18.34
CA LYS A 135 6.49 -4.99 19.08
C LYS A 135 6.88 -3.67 19.78
N ASP A 136 7.87 -2.98 19.24
CA ASP A 136 8.32 -1.67 19.75
C ASP A 136 7.47 -0.56 19.08
N PRO A 137 6.67 0.21 19.85
CA PRO A 137 5.83 1.29 19.32
C PRO A 137 6.65 2.53 18.97
N ASN A 138 7.66 2.36 18.14
CA ASN A 138 8.67 3.37 17.84
C ASN A 138 8.19 4.40 16.80
N TRP A 139 7.39 5.36 17.27
CA TRP A 139 6.93 6.48 16.43
C TRP A 139 8.10 7.30 15.86
N GLY A 140 9.24 7.37 16.54
CA GLY A 140 10.42 8.09 16.08
C GLY A 140 10.99 7.50 14.78
N ARG A 141 10.99 6.18 14.63
CA ARG A 141 11.38 5.51 13.36
C ARG A 141 10.39 5.78 12.25
N ILE A 142 9.11 5.87 12.56
CA ILE A 142 8.07 6.25 11.58
C ILE A 142 8.28 7.69 11.15
N LEU A 143 8.45 8.61 12.08
CA LEU A 143 8.71 10.03 11.80
C LEU A 143 10.00 10.23 10.97
N CYS A 144 11.05 9.47 11.29
CA CYS A 144 12.29 9.45 10.51
C CYS A 144 12.04 9.00 9.07
N ALA A 145 11.24 7.93 8.86
CA ALA A 145 10.88 7.47 7.53
C ALA A 145 10.07 8.52 6.74
N ILE A 146 9.16 9.23 7.40
CA ILE A 146 8.45 10.37 6.83
C ILE A 146 9.46 11.45 6.38
N GLY A 147 10.44 11.77 7.22
CA GLY A 147 11.44 12.82 6.97
C GLY A 147 12.32 12.58 5.74
N TYR A 148 12.69 11.32 5.46
CA TYR A 148 13.49 11.00 4.26
C TYR A 148 12.66 10.53 3.05
N SER A 149 11.34 10.69 3.09
CA SER A 149 10.45 10.38 1.95
C SER A 149 10.64 11.28 0.73
N GLY A 150 11.48 12.32 0.83
CA GLY A 150 11.68 13.33 -0.21
C GLY A 150 10.57 14.39 -0.28
N GLN A 151 9.60 14.33 0.64
CA GLN A 151 8.52 15.31 0.73
C GLN A 151 8.85 16.39 1.76
N ARG A 152 8.45 17.63 1.49
CA ARG A 152 8.56 18.72 2.49
C ARG A 152 7.46 18.55 3.52
N ILE A 153 7.84 18.29 4.76
CA ILE A 153 6.92 18.04 5.87
C ILE A 153 7.42 18.81 7.09
N ASP A 154 6.50 19.53 7.72
CA ASP A 154 6.74 20.11 9.05
C ASP A 154 6.33 19.10 10.12
N PRO A 155 7.25 18.63 10.98
CA PRO A 155 6.91 17.68 12.04
C PRO A 155 5.82 18.18 13.00
N ALA A 156 5.67 19.50 13.17
CA ALA A 156 4.61 20.06 14.01
C ALA A 156 3.21 19.76 13.48
N ASN A 157 3.10 19.53 12.15
CA ASN A 157 1.85 19.25 11.45
C ASN A 157 1.65 17.76 11.17
N VAL A 158 2.43 16.88 11.80
CA VAL A 158 2.32 15.43 11.64
C VAL A 158 1.61 14.83 12.85
N ALA A 159 0.60 13.99 12.60
CA ALA A 159 0.08 13.07 13.59
C ALA A 159 0.29 11.62 13.13
N ILE A 160 0.63 10.74 14.06
CA ILE A 160 0.88 9.32 13.81
C ILE A 160 0.00 8.48 14.73
N GLU A 161 -0.74 7.56 14.12
CA GLU A 161 -1.42 6.48 14.84
C GLU A 161 -0.76 5.15 14.48
N LEU A 162 -0.45 4.35 15.48
CA LEU A 162 0.07 3.01 15.34
C LEU A 162 -0.95 2.00 15.89
N ALA A 163 -1.37 1.05 15.05
CA ALA A 163 -2.38 0.05 15.40
C ALA A 163 -3.68 0.67 15.97
N ALA A 164 -4.11 1.80 15.39
CA ALA A 164 -5.24 2.63 15.80
C ALA A 164 -5.08 3.31 17.18
N ILE A 165 -3.86 3.47 17.66
CA ILE A 165 -3.54 4.20 18.89
C ILE A 165 -2.71 5.44 18.49
N PRO A 166 -3.13 6.66 18.84
CA PRO A 166 -2.33 7.87 18.62
C PRO A 166 -1.03 7.81 19.46
N VAL A 167 0.12 8.04 18.81
CA VAL A 167 1.44 7.97 19.46
C VAL A 167 2.26 9.26 19.33
N PHE A 168 1.89 10.11 18.37
CA PHE A 168 2.59 11.39 18.12
C PHE A 168 1.62 12.39 17.47
N ALA A 169 1.63 13.64 17.94
CA ALA A 169 0.93 14.77 17.29
C ALA A 169 1.46 16.10 17.81
N GLY A 170 1.30 17.17 17.00
CA GLY A 170 1.69 18.52 17.38
C GLY A 170 3.18 18.67 17.74
N GLY A 171 4.04 17.88 17.07
CA GLY A 171 5.48 17.90 17.31
C GLY A 171 5.95 17.17 18.57
N SER A 172 5.06 16.44 19.27
CA SER A 172 5.36 15.78 20.55
C SER A 172 4.81 14.35 20.61
N PRO A 173 5.45 13.46 21.36
CA PRO A 173 4.89 12.16 21.68
C PRO A 173 3.61 12.31 22.50
N LEU A 174 2.72 11.34 22.36
CA LEU A 174 1.50 11.23 23.15
C LEU A 174 1.60 10.05 24.11
N ASP A 175 1.02 10.20 25.30
CA ASP A 175 0.85 9.09 26.22
C ASP A 175 -0.23 8.10 25.67
N TYR A 176 0.00 6.82 25.88
CA TYR A 176 -0.91 5.76 25.48
C TYR A 176 -0.87 4.58 26.47
N ASP A 177 -1.87 3.73 26.44
CA ASP A 177 -1.91 2.48 27.21
C ASP A 177 -0.91 1.47 26.62
N GLU A 178 0.18 1.20 27.35
CA GLU A 178 1.25 0.28 26.93
C GLU A 178 0.75 -1.15 26.79
N THR A 179 -0.16 -1.61 27.66
CA THR A 179 -0.71 -2.95 27.61
C THR A 179 -1.56 -3.16 26.37
N LEU A 180 -2.43 -2.19 26.06
CA LEU A 180 -3.23 -2.20 24.84
C LEU A 180 -2.36 -2.13 23.58
N MET A 181 -1.30 -1.33 23.62
CA MET A 181 -0.36 -1.22 22.49
C MET A 181 0.37 -2.55 22.23
N GLU A 182 0.86 -3.21 23.27
CA GLU A 182 1.52 -4.52 23.14
C GLU A 182 0.56 -5.57 22.56
N GLU A 183 -0.68 -5.61 23.04
CA GLU A 183 -1.74 -6.48 22.48
C GLU A 183 -1.95 -6.21 21.00
N ARG A 184 -2.15 -4.95 20.62
CA ARG A 184 -2.38 -4.55 19.22
C ARG A 184 -1.21 -4.86 18.31
N LEU A 185 0.03 -4.67 18.78
CA LEU A 185 1.24 -4.99 18.01
C LEU A 185 1.51 -6.50 17.90
N THR A 186 0.80 -7.34 18.65
CA THR A 186 0.87 -8.80 18.50
C THR A 186 0.12 -9.31 17.27
N ALA A 187 -0.81 -8.54 16.73
CA ALA A 187 -1.56 -8.90 15.52
C ALA A 187 -0.65 -9.18 14.32
N SER A 188 -1.12 -10.06 13.43
CA SER A 188 -0.43 -10.37 12.15
C SER A 188 -0.52 -9.24 11.11
N GLU A 189 -1.41 -8.26 11.33
CA GLU A 189 -1.58 -7.08 10.48
C GLU A 189 -1.52 -5.83 11.36
N VAL A 190 -0.61 -4.92 11.04
CA VAL A 190 -0.39 -3.68 11.78
C VAL A 190 -0.56 -2.49 10.85
N LYS A 191 -1.46 -1.59 11.22
CA LYS A 191 -1.72 -0.36 10.45
C LYS A 191 -1.02 0.85 11.08
N ILE A 192 -0.40 1.66 10.22
CA ILE A 192 0.23 2.94 10.54
C ILE A 192 -0.55 4.03 9.78
N ASN A 193 -1.18 4.95 10.49
CA ASN A 193 -1.83 6.10 9.89
C ASN A 193 -0.99 7.34 10.13
N VAL A 194 -0.74 8.08 9.05
CA VAL A 194 -0.08 9.41 9.08
C VAL A 194 -1.09 10.45 8.62
N ILE A 195 -1.26 11.47 9.41
CA ILE A 195 -2.16 12.59 9.13
C ILE A 195 -1.32 13.85 9.06
N LEU A 196 -1.31 14.51 7.91
CA LEU A 196 -0.67 15.81 7.68
C LEU A 196 -1.73 16.90 7.75
N GLN A 197 -1.41 18.00 8.45
CA GLN A 197 -2.33 19.15 8.67
C GLN A 197 -1.83 20.39 7.96
#